data_e40c4cacdeb6bca68e20dd08dfb09b6a
#
_entry.id   e40c4cacdeb6bca68e20dd08dfb09b6a
#
_cell.length_a   1.000
_cell.length_b   1.000
_cell.length_c   1.000
_cell.angle_alpha   90.00
_cell.angle_beta   90.00
_cell.angle_gamma   90.00
#
_symmetry.space_group_name_H-M   'P 1'
#
loop_
_entity.id
_entity.type
_entity.pdbx_description
1 polymer ?
#
loop_
_entity_poly.entity_id
_entity_poly.type
_entity_poly.pdbx_seq_one_letter_code
_entity_poly.pdbx_strand_id
1 'polypeptide(L)'
;MNQLYYGDNLHVLREHLADESVDLIYLDPPFNSKRDYNLLFKSPKGQSSEAQIEAFEDTWHWNEQAEREYDEIVHGANTDLAQMIQALRSFLGENDMMAYLTMMANRLLELHRVLKPTGSLYFCA
;
A
#
# COMPACT_ATOMS: atom_id res chain seq x y z
N MET A 1 -7.39 -6.22 -22.66
CA MET A 1 -7.70 -4.78 -22.62
C MET A 1 -6.95 -4.14 -21.48
N ASN A 2 -6.28 -3.03 -21.75
CA ASN A 2 -5.56 -2.30 -20.70
C ASN A 2 -6.53 -1.41 -19.94
N GLN A 3 -6.38 -1.38 -18.62
CA GLN A 3 -7.21 -0.57 -17.75
C GLN A 3 -6.34 0.22 -16.78
N LEU A 4 -6.72 1.45 -16.53
CA LEU A 4 -6.06 2.33 -15.57
C LEU A 4 -7.06 2.68 -14.47
N TYR A 5 -6.67 2.41 -13.23
CA TYR A 5 -7.46 2.77 -12.07
C TYR A 5 -6.75 3.87 -11.29
N TYR A 6 -7.51 4.87 -10.90
CA TYR A 6 -7.02 5.94 -10.04
C TYR A 6 -7.56 5.75 -8.62
N GLY A 7 -6.67 5.78 -7.65
CA GLY A 7 -7.05 5.66 -6.26
C GLY A 7 -6.10 4.77 -5.47
N ASP A 8 -6.48 4.47 -4.24
CA ASP A 8 -5.72 3.57 -3.39
C ASP A 8 -5.75 2.16 -3.97
N ASN A 9 -4.59 1.58 -4.20
CA ASN A 9 -4.49 0.26 -4.81
C ASN A 9 -5.16 -0.84 -3.99
N LEU A 10 -5.25 -0.71 -2.67
CA LEU A 10 -5.92 -1.69 -1.83
C LEU A 10 -7.38 -1.85 -2.24
N HIS A 11 -8.09 -0.73 -2.44
CA HIS A 11 -9.49 -0.76 -2.86
C HIS A 11 -9.62 -1.29 -4.29
N VAL A 12 -8.74 -0.88 -5.18
CA VAL A 12 -8.75 -1.34 -6.56
C VAL A 12 -8.57 -2.86 -6.63
N LEU A 13 -7.60 -3.39 -5.88
CA LEU A 13 -7.34 -4.82 -5.84
C LEU A 13 -8.54 -5.60 -5.34
N ARG A 14 -9.18 -5.12 -4.28
CA ARG A 14 -10.32 -5.80 -3.67
C ARG A 14 -11.56 -5.77 -4.55
N GLU A 15 -11.80 -4.66 -5.22
CA GLU A 15 -13.05 -4.46 -5.99
C GLU A 15 -12.96 -4.97 -7.42
N HIS A 16 -11.80 -4.93 -8.06
CA HIS A 16 -11.69 -5.10 -9.50
C HIS A 16 -10.88 -6.32 -9.94
N LEU A 17 -10.11 -6.94 -9.06
CA LEU A 17 -9.22 -8.04 -9.44
C LEU A 17 -9.60 -9.34 -8.75
N ALA A 18 -9.74 -10.38 -9.56
CA ALA A 18 -10.06 -11.72 -9.08
C ALA A 18 -8.82 -12.44 -8.56
N ASP A 19 -9.04 -13.48 -7.77
CA ASP A 19 -7.97 -14.36 -7.29
C ASP A 19 -7.21 -14.97 -8.47
N GLU A 20 -5.90 -15.07 -8.33
CA GLU A 20 -5.04 -15.75 -9.30
C GLU A 20 -5.29 -15.31 -10.75
N SER A 21 -5.43 -14.01 -10.96
CA SER A 21 -5.74 -13.43 -12.29
C SER A 21 -4.58 -12.69 -12.93
N VAL A 22 -3.48 -12.45 -12.21
CA VAL A 22 -2.38 -11.60 -12.66
C VAL A 22 -1.11 -12.42 -12.82
N ASP A 23 -0.43 -12.24 -13.94
CA ASP A 23 0.83 -12.93 -14.23
C ASP A 23 2.06 -12.20 -13.71
N LEU A 24 2.01 -10.87 -13.68
CA LEU A 24 3.16 -10.05 -13.30
C LEU A 24 2.69 -8.84 -12.53
N ILE A 25 3.33 -8.61 -11.41
CA ILE A 25 3.12 -7.39 -10.61
C ILE A 25 4.45 -6.65 -10.51
N TYR A 26 4.42 -5.37 -10.84
CA TYR A 26 5.54 -4.47 -10.58
C TYR A 26 5.07 -3.44 -9.57
N LEU A 27 5.68 -3.45 -8.40
CA LEU A 27 5.28 -2.60 -7.30
C LEU A 27 6.40 -1.60 -7.00
N ASP A 28 6.08 -0.33 -7.12
CA ASP A 28 6.99 0.76 -6.82
C ASP A 28 6.31 1.69 -5.81
N PRO A 29 6.26 1.29 -4.53
CA PRO A 29 5.56 2.08 -3.53
C PRO A 29 6.36 3.32 -3.15
N PRO A 30 5.68 4.39 -2.73
CA PRO A 30 6.39 5.53 -2.16
C PRO A 30 7.05 5.12 -0.84
N PHE A 31 8.28 5.59 -0.63
CA PHE A 31 8.96 5.37 0.63
C PHE A 31 8.61 6.49 1.60
N ASN A 32 8.78 6.21 2.90
CA ASN A 32 8.60 7.21 3.93
C ASN A 32 9.79 8.19 3.90
N SER A 33 9.93 8.90 2.82
CA SER A 33 10.87 9.98 2.68
C SER A 33 10.13 11.28 2.97
N LYS A 34 10.87 12.30 3.37
CA LYS A 34 10.29 13.63 3.58
C LYS A 34 10.03 14.37 2.27
N ARG A 35 10.18 13.69 1.15
CA ARG A 35 9.93 14.26 -0.16
C ARG A 35 8.49 14.02 -0.56
N ASP A 36 7.89 15.06 -1.07
CA ASP A 36 6.53 15.02 -1.56
C ASP A 36 6.57 14.75 -3.07
N TYR A 37 6.00 13.62 -3.50
CA TYR A 37 5.90 13.29 -4.93
C TYR A 37 5.11 14.32 -5.72
N ASN A 38 4.27 15.08 -5.06
CA ASN A 38 3.50 16.14 -5.71
C ASN A 38 4.41 17.20 -6.33
N LEU A 39 5.64 17.35 -5.85
CA LEU A 39 6.60 18.28 -6.42
C LEU A 39 6.97 17.94 -7.87
N LEU A 40 6.87 16.67 -8.24
CA LEU A 40 7.19 16.22 -9.59
C LEU A 40 6.10 16.59 -10.61
N PHE A 41 4.94 16.93 -10.14
CA PHE A 41 3.76 17.13 -10.98
C PHE A 41 3.12 18.51 -10.78
N LYS A 42 3.95 19.50 -10.46
CA LYS A 42 3.46 20.87 -10.31
C LYS A 42 2.97 21.40 -11.64
N SER A 43 1.88 22.14 -11.60
CA SER A 43 1.41 22.87 -12.77
C SER A 43 2.46 23.90 -13.20
N PRO A 44 2.37 24.42 -14.42
CA PRO A 44 3.28 25.49 -14.86
C PRO A 44 3.31 26.72 -13.95
N LYS A 45 2.26 26.91 -13.15
CA LYS A 45 2.20 28.02 -12.18
C LYS A 45 2.74 27.63 -10.80
N GLY A 46 3.32 26.44 -10.67
CA GLY A 46 3.89 25.96 -9.41
C GLY A 46 2.91 25.37 -8.43
N GLN A 47 1.66 25.15 -8.83
CA GLN A 47 0.63 24.56 -8.00
C GLN A 47 0.50 23.06 -8.30
N SER A 48 0.38 22.24 -7.26
CA SER A 48 0.08 20.82 -7.44
C SER A 48 -1.41 20.63 -7.70
N SER A 49 -1.75 19.66 -8.54
CA SER A 49 -3.16 19.30 -8.70
C SER A 49 -3.65 18.54 -7.47
N GLU A 50 -4.92 18.75 -7.11
CA GLU A 50 -5.53 18.05 -5.98
C GLU A 50 -5.49 16.53 -6.18
N ALA A 51 -5.70 16.07 -7.39
CA ALA A 51 -5.68 14.64 -7.71
C ALA A 51 -4.31 14.02 -7.42
N GLN A 52 -3.22 14.75 -7.71
CA GLN A 52 -1.88 14.29 -7.42
C GLN A 52 -1.60 14.27 -5.92
N ILE A 53 -2.09 15.27 -5.20
CA ILE A 53 -1.94 15.32 -3.74
C ILE A 53 -2.56 14.07 -3.10
N GLU A 54 -3.76 13.70 -3.52
CA GLU A 54 -4.45 12.53 -2.98
C GLU A 54 -3.79 11.21 -3.38
N ALA A 55 -3.30 11.10 -4.61
CA ALA A 55 -2.78 9.85 -5.15
C ALA A 55 -1.33 9.58 -4.76
N PHE A 56 -0.53 10.63 -4.57
CA PHE A 56 0.92 10.51 -4.47
C PHE A 56 1.50 11.09 -3.17
N GLU A 57 0.72 11.11 -2.12
CA GLU A 57 1.24 11.42 -0.81
C GLU A 57 2.19 10.30 -0.40
N ASP A 58 3.45 10.61 -0.21
CA ASP A 58 4.50 9.63 0.05
C ASP A 58 4.87 9.50 1.52
N THR A 59 4.15 10.20 2.39
CA THR A 59 4.44 10.20 3.81
C THR A 59 3.47 9.28 4.54
N TRP A 60 4.03 8.31 5.25
CA TRP A 60 3.27 7.35 6.03
C TRP A 60 3.22 7.81 7.47
N HIS A 61 2.04 8.01 8.00
CA HIS A 61 1.85 8.40 9.39
C HIS A 61 0.91 7.44 10.07
N TRP A 62 1.15 7.17 11.34
CA TRP A 62 0.20 6.41 12.15
C TRP A 62 -1.05 7.27 12.36
N ASN A 63 -2.15 6.84 11.78
CA ASN A 63 -3.42 7.55 11.79
C ASN A 63 -4.58 6.54 11.89
N GLU A 64 -5.81 7.03 11.79
CA GLU A 64 -6.98 6.16 11.86
C GLU A 64 -6.99 5.09 10.78
N GLN A 65 -6.52 5.40 9.59
CA GLN A 65 -6.45 4.43 8.50
C GLN A 65 -5.45 3.32 8.84
N ALA A 66 -4.29 3.66 9.35
CA ALA A 66 -3.30 2.67 9.78
C ALA A 66 -3.86 1.79 10.89
N GLU A 67 -4.57 2.35 11.85
CA GLU A 67 -5.21 1.60 12.93
C GLU A 67 -6.26 0.62 12.39
N ARG A 68 -7.09 1.06 11.44
CA ARG A 68 -8.09 0.19 10.82
C ARG A 68 -7.43 -0.94 10.04
N GLU A 69 -6.38 -0.65 9.29
CA GLU A 69 -5.68 -1.68 8.51
C GLU A 69 -4.96 -2.65 9.44
N TYR A 70 -4.42 -2.17 10.55
CA TYR A 70 -3.85 -3.03 11.58
C TYR A 70 -4.90 -4.00 12.13
N ASP A 71 -6.08 -3.50 12.47
CA ASP A 71 -7.18 -4.34 12.96
C ASP A 71 -7.60 -5.38 11.92
N GLU A 72 -7.66 -5.02 10.65
CA GLU A 72 -7.98 -5.95 9.58
C GLU A 72 -6.99 -7.11 9.52
N ILE A 73 -5.70 -6.82 9.67
CA ILE A 73 -4.65 -7.86 9.65
C ILE A 73 -4.76 -8.74 10.88
N VAL A 74 -4.91 -8.16 12.05
CA VAL A 74 -4.97 -8.89 13.33
C VAL A 74 -6.14 -9.85 13.37
N HIS A 75 -7.28 -9.45 12.83
CA HIS A 75 -8.50 -10.26 12.81
C HIS A 75 -8.68 -11.02 11.48
N GLY A 76 -7.70 -10.99 10.61
CA GLY A 76 -7.75 -11.67 9.33
C GLY A 76 -7.41 -13.15 9.42
N ALA A 77 -7.52 -13.83 8.28
CA ALA A 77 -7.30 -15.26 8.19
C ALA A 77 -5.81 -15.67 8.28
N ASN A 78 -4.89 -14.76 7.96
CA ASN A 78 -3.46 -15.05 8.03
C ASN A 78 -2.95 -14.81 9.45
N THR A 79 -2.95 -15.86 10.25
CA THR A 79 -2.57 -15.78 11.66
C THR A 79 -1.07 -15.55 11.85
N ASP A 80 -0.23 -16.03 10.95
CA ASP A 80 1.22 -15.79 11.02
C ASP A 80 1.53 -14.31 10.80
N LEU A 81 0.89 -13.70 9.82
CA LEU A 81 1.05 -12.26 9.59
C LEU A 81 0.50 -11.46 10.77
N ALA A 82 -0.64 -11.87 11.32
CA ALA A 82 -1.23 -11.22 12.49
C ALA A 82 -0.26 -11.20 13.66
N GLN A 83 0.38 -12.32 13.93
CA GLN A 83 1.38 -12.43 15.01
C GLN A 83 2.59 -11.54 14.75
N MET A 84 3.10 -11.56 13.52
CA MET A 84 4.25 -10.75 13.15
C MET A 84 3.96 -9.26 13.28
N ILE A 85 2.81 -8.81 12.81
CA ILE A 85 2.48 -7.38 12.84
C ILE A 85 2.28 -6.90 14.27
N GLN A 86 1.72 -7.73 15.14
CA GLN A 86 1.58 -7.42 16.56
C GLN A 86 2.93 -7.30 17.24
N ALA A 87 3.85 -8.20 16.95
CA ALA A 87 5.20 -8.16 17.48
C ALA A 87 5.95 -6.90 17.01
N LEU A 88 5.81 -6.54 15.75
CA LEU A 88 6.43 -5.33 15.21
C LEU A 88 5.87 -4.08 15.89
N ARG A 89 4.57 -4.02 16.12
CA ARG A 89 3.96 -2.88 16.83
C ARG A 89 4.48 -2.77 18.26
N SER A 90 4.63 -3.91 18.94
CA SER A 90 5.18 -3.91 20.30
C SER A 90 6.62 -3.40 20.33
N PHE A 91 7.40 -3.69 19.29
CA PHE A 91 8.79 -3.28 19.20
C PHE A 91 8.95 -1.84 18.72
N LEU A 92 8.25 -1.45 17.66
CA LEU A 92 8.41 -0.15 17.02
C LEU A 92 7.54 0.94 17.63
N GLY A 93 6.37 0.59 18.15
CA GLY A 93 5.37 1.55 18.59
C GLY A 93 4.54 2.08 17.43
N GLU A 94 3.87 3.19 17.64
CA GLU A 94 2.97 3.80 16.67
C GLU A 94 3.69 4.93 15.94
N ASN A 95 4.67 4.58 15.12
CA ASN A 95 5.47 5.53 14.37
C ASN A 95 5.26 5.37 12.85
N ASP A 96 5.94 6.21 12.08
CA ASP A 96 5.82 6.22 10.62
C ASP A 96 6.24 4.89 10.01
N MET A 97 7.30 4.28 10.53
CA MET A 97 7.75 2.97 10.04
C MET A 97 6.68 1.90 10.28
N MET A 98 6.05 1.91 11.44
CA MET A 98 4.98 0.95 11.74
C MET A 98 3.75 1.18 10.86
N ALA A 99 3.42 2.43 10.57
CA ALA A 99 2.36 2.76 9.63
C ALA A 99 2.67 2.20 8.24
N TYR A 100 3.89 2.41 7.76
CA TYR A 100 4.34 1.87 6.46
C TYR A 100 4.23 0.35 6.43
N LEU A 101 4.76 -0.33 7.44
CA LEU A 101 4.75 -1.79 7.48
C LEU A 101 3.33 -2.36 7.50
N THR A 102 2.44 -1.74 8.28
CA THR A 102 1.04 -2.18 8.38
C THR A 102 0.31 -2.01 7.06
N MET A 103 0.41 -0.84 6.46
CA MET A 103 -0.29 -0.54 5.22
C MET A 103 0.28 -1.34 4.05
N MET A 104 1.60 -1.54 4.04
CA MET A 104 2.24 -2.36 3.01
C MET A 104 1.87 -3.84 3.16
N ALA A 105 1.84 -4.37 4.38
CA ALA A 105 1.47 -5.75 4.64
C ALA A 105 0.07 -6.07 4.13
N ASN A 106 -0.87 -5.17 4.37
CA ASN A 106 -2.24 -5.36 3.91
C ASN A 106 -2.32 -5.40 2.38
N ARG A 107 -1.57 -4.55 1.71
CA ARG A 107 -1.50 -4.53 0.25
C ARG A 107 -0.81 -5.75 -0.32
N LEU A 108 0.25 -6.21 0.32
CA LEU A 108 0.95 -7.44 -0.11
C LEU A 108 0.07 -8.68 0.00
N LEU A 109 -0.81 -8.74 0.99
CA LEU A 109 -1.80 -9.83 1.08
C LEU A 109 -2.70 -9.86 -0.16
N GLU A 110 -3.20 -8.70 -0.58
CA GLU A 110 -4.06 -8.62 -1.75
C GLU A 110 -3.30 -8.88 -3.05
N LEU A 111 -2.07 -8.41 -3.15
CA LEU A 111 -1.23 -8.69 -4.30
C LEU A 111 -0.94 -10.20 -4.41
N HIS A 112 -0.69 -10.85 -3.30
CA HIS A 112 -0.50 -12.31 -3.27
C HIS A 112 -1.77 -13.04 -3.72
N ARG A 113 -2.94 -12.56 -3.29
CA ARG A 113 -4.22 -13.16 -3.67
C ARG A 113 -4.45 -13.13 -5.17
N VAL A 114 -4.19 -11.99 -5.82
CA VAL A 114 -4.44 -11.82 -7.26
C VAL A 114 -3.36 -12.40 -8.13
N LEU A 115 -2.18 -12.67 -7.59
CA LEU A 115 -1.05 -13.21 -8.36
C LEU A 115 -1.26 -14.71 -8.59
N LYS A 116 -1.10 -15.14 -9.84
CA LYS A 116 -1.14 -16.57 -10.17
C LYS A 116 0.02 -17.30 -9.51
N PRO A 117 -0.12 -18.61 -9.22
CA PRO A 117 0.99 -19.40 -8.67
C PRO A 117 2.25 -19.38 -9.55
N THR A 118 2.06 -19.20 -10.86
CA THR A 118 3.16 -19.10 -11.83
C THR A 118 3.63 -17.66 -12.06
N GLY A 119 2.99 -16.70 -11.40
CA GLY A 119 3.28 -15.29 -11.58
C GLY A 119 4.50 -14.83 -10.81
N SER A 120 4.94 -13.61 -11.10
CA SER A 120 6.09 -12.99 -10.47
C SER A 120 5.74 -11.60 -9.95
N LEU A 121 6.33 -11.25 -8.81
CA LEU A 121 6.20 -9.92 -8.24
C LEU A 121 7.58 -9.28 -8.13
N TYR A 122 7.69 -8.06 -8.62
CA TYR A 122 8.89 -7.25 -8.49
C TYR A 122 8.58 -6.08 -7.58
N PHE A 123 9.35 -5.97 -6.52
CA PHE A 123 9.22 -4.91 -5.53
C PHE A 123 10.41 -3.99 -5.67
N CYS A 124 10.18 -2.77 -6.13
CA CYS A 124 11.23 -1.78 -6.27
C CYS A 124 11.41 -1.03 -4.94
N ALA A 125 12.54 -1.29 -4.31
CA ALA A 125 12.86 -0.67 -3.01
C ALA A 125 13.77 0.54 -3.19
#